data_85b368f11829a082bc4ce84b428cd09e
#
_entry.id   85b368f11829a082bc4ce84b428cd09e
#
_cell.length_a   1.000
_cell.length_b   1.000
_cell.length_c   1.000
_cell.angle_alpha   90.00
_cell.angle_beta   90.00
_cell.angle_gamma   90.00
#
_symmetry.space_group_name_H-M   'P 1'
#
loop_
_entity.id
_entity.type
_entity.pdbx_description
1 polymer ?
#
loop_
_entity_poly.entity_id
_entity_poly.type
_entity_poly.pdbx_seq_one_letter_code
_entity_poly.pdbx_strand_id
1 'polypeptide(L)'
;ISEPIETDVGFHILEVFERKGDKARVRHILISPQIEKGDEEKAFNFSKTLKDSCTNLTSFKKFVKKYSKDYQTSSIGGDLGWIIPDQYPIKEFGLALNYIKKGECSPPINTSYGFHLLWLENIKNGGRANIKDHWPKIEEMALNNKKMNWYNSWIKEVKKEKYVKISD
;
A
#
# COMPACT_ATOMS: atom_id res chain seq x y z
N ILE A 1 -16.42 -14.29 -28.72
CA ILE A 1 -15.28 -13.39 -28.55
C ILE A 1 -15.87 -11.99 -28.38
N SER A 2 -15.36 -11.24 -27.40
CA SER A 2 -15.83 -9.87 -27.14
C SER A 2 -15.19 -8.87 -28.12
N GLU A 3 -15.80 -7.69 -28.23
CA GLU A 3 -15.09 -6.49 -28.67
C GLU A 3 -13.97 -6.16 -27.67
N PRO A 4 -12.95 -5.35 -28.08
CA PRO A 4 -11.90 -4.89 -27.16
C PRO A 4 -12.49 -4.11 -25.98
N ILE A 5 -12.17 -4.55 -24.76
CA ILE A 5 -12.61 -3.92 -23.51
C ILE A 5 -11.42 -3.16 -22.92
N GLU A 6 -11.56 -1.85 -22.78
CA GLU A 6 -10.52 -1.01 -22.18
C GLU A 6 -10.56 -1.11 -20.65
N THR A 7 -9.38 -1.25 -20.06
CA THR A 7 -9.15 -1.23 -18.60
C THR A 7 -7.89 -0.43 -18.29
N ASP A 8 -7.62 -0.18 -17.02
CA ASP A 8 -6.43 0.56 -16.57
C ASP A 8 -5.09 -0.12 -16.94
N VAL A 9 -5.11 -1.41 -17.28
CA VAL A 9 -3.90 -2.16 -17.66
C VAL A 9 -3.77 -2.40 -19.17
N GLY A 10 -4.78 -1.97 -19.96
CA GLY A 10 -4.79 -2.10 -21.40
C GLY A 10 -6.10 -2.63 -21.96
N PHE A 11 -6.06 -3.14 -23.18
CA PHE A 11 -7.21 -3.66 -23.91
C PHE A 11 -7.30 -5.17 -23.77
N HIS A 12 -8.46 -5.67 -23.36
CA HIS A 12 -8.75 -7.09 -23.20
C HIS A 12 -9.71 -7.56 -24.30
N ILE A 13 -9.43 -8.73 -24.86
CA ILE A 13 -10.35 -9.48 -25.69
C ILE A 13 -10.69 -10.76 -24.96
N LEU A 14 -11.97 -11.01 -24.70
CA LEU A 14 -12.45 -12.15 -23.93
C LEU A 14 -13.14 -13.19 -24.81
N GLU A 15 -12.90 -14.45 -24.56
CA GLU A 15 -13.65 -15.59 -25.11
C GLU A 15 -14.28 -16.37 -23.96
N VAL A 16 -15.62 -16.50 -23.99
CA VAL A 16 -16.35 -17.39 -23.10
C VAL A 16 -16.54 -18.73 -23.80
N PHE A 17 -15.94 -19.78 -23.32
CA PHE A 17 -16.03 -21.11 -23.95
C PHE A 17 -16.90 -22.10 -23.18
N GLU A 18 -17.29 -21.82 -21.95
CA GLU A 18 -18.22 -22.64 -21.17
C GLU A 18 -18.98 -21.78 -20.15
N ARG A 19 -20.28 -22.06 -19.97
CA ARG A 19 -21.12 -21.48 -18.88
C ARG A 19 -21.80 -22.59 -18.11
N LYS A 20 -21.81 -22.45 -16.75
CA LYS A 20 -22.56 -23.30 -15.81
C LYS A 20 -23.25 -22.42 -14.77
N GLY A 21 -24.55 -22.16 -14.93
CA GLY A 21 -25.27 -21.21 -14.11
C GLY A 21 -24.60 -19.83 -14.15
N ASP A 22 -24.29 -19.26 -12.99
CA ASP A 22 -23.63 -17.95 -12.85
C ASP A 22 -22.12 -17.98 -13.09
N LYS A 23 -21.52 -19.18 -13.31
CA LYS A 23 -20.08 -19.33 -13.56
C LYS A 23 -19.79 -19.41 -15.05
N ALA A 24 -18.72 -18.75 -15.46
CA ALA A 24 -18.18 -18.84 -16.80
C ALA A 24 -16.69 -19.19 -16.80
N ARG A 25 -16.28 -20.02 -17.76
CA ARG A 25 -14.86 -20.23 -18.07
C ARG A 25 -14.49 -19.33 -19.24
N VAL A 26 -13.47 -18.51 -19.03
CA VAL A 26 -13.05 -17.51 -20.00
C VAL A 26 -11.57 -17.65 -20.31
N ARG A 27 -11.20 -17.25 -21.52
CA ARG A 27 -9.81 -16.96 -21.92
C ARG A 27 -9.74 -15.48 -22.27
N HIS A 28 -8.55 -14.90 -22.13
CA HIS A 28 -8.37 -13.51 -22.53
C HIS A 28 -7.02 -13.29 -23.19
N ILE A 29 -6.96 -12.26 -24.02
CA ILE A 29 -5.74 -11.67 -24.55
C ILE A 29 -5.68 -10.27 -23.96
N LEU A 30 -4.55 -9.91 -23.33
CA LEU A 30 -4.27 -8.56 -22.86
C LEU A 30 -3.24 -7.92 -23.78
N ILE A 31 -3.58 -6.75 -24.31
CA ILE A 31 -2.67 -5.88 -25.06
C ILE A 31 -2.47 -4.63 -24.24
N SER A 32 -1.27 -4.49 -23.65
CA SER A 32 -0.90 -3.29 -22.89
C SER A 32 -0.19 -2.30 -23.84
N PRO A 33 -0.53 -1.01 -23.78
CA PRO A 33 0.23 0.01 -24.49
C PRO A 33 1.68 0.03 -24.02
N GLN A 34 2.61 0.17 -24.95
CA GLN A 34 4.02 0.35 -24.59
C GLN A 34 4.23 1.80 -24.15
N ILE A 35 4.88 1.97 -23.01
CA ILE A 35 5.28 3.28 -22.52
C ILE A 35 6.55 3.69 -23.27
N GLU A 36 6.49 4.78 -24.00
CA GLU A 36 7.65 5.36 -24.69
C GLU A 36 8.43 6.27 -23.74
N LYS A 37 9.74 6.45 -23.98
CA LYS A 37 10.60 7.34 -23.17
C LYS A 37 10.04 8.77 -23.07
N GLY A 38 9.40 9.26 -24.13
CA GLY A 38 8.75 10.57 -24.14
C GLY A 38 7.54 10.68 -23.21
N ASP A 39 6.87 9.58 -22.90
CA ASP A 39 5.71 9.59 -22.02
C ASP A 39 6.13 9.67 -20.55
N GLU A 40 7.24 9.03 -20.19
CA GLU A 40 7.83 9.18 -18.84
C GLU A 40 8.26 10.63 -18.58
N GLU A 41 8.87 11.28 -19.57
CA GLU A 41 9.30 12.67 -19.43
C GLU A 41 8.09 13.62 -19.30
N LYS A 42 7.03 13.42 -20.09
CA LYS A 42 5.79 14.17 -19.94
C LYS A 42 5.15 13.97 -18.57
N ALA A 43 5.08 12.73 -18.07
CA ALA A 43 4.53 12.42 -16.75
C ALA A 43 5.36 13.04 -15.64
N PHE A 44 6.70 13.00 -15.73
CA PHE A 44 7.59 13.65 -14.78
C PHE A 44 7.38 15.17 -14.76
N ASN A 45 7.40 15.82 -15.92
CA ASN A 45 7.22 17.26 -16.04
C ASN A 45 5.85 17.70 -15.55
N PHE A 46 4.81 16.93 -15.84
CA PHE A 46 3.46 17.16 -15.32
C PHE A 46 3.43 17.06 -13.79
N SER A 47 4.02 16.01 -13.22
CA SER A 47 4.11 15.83 -11.77
C SER A 47 4.88 16.96 -11.10
N LYS A 48 5.96 17.45 -11.73
CA LYS A 48 6.71 18.60 -11.25
C LYS A 48 5.86 19.87 -11.24
N THR A 49 5.10 20.13 -12.31
CA THR A 49 4.18 21.27 -12.40
C THR A 49 3.11 21.21 -11.29
N LEU A 50 2.56 20.03 -11.03
CA LEU A 50 1.60 19.83 -9.93
C LEU A 50 2.25 20.12 -8.58
N LYS A 51 3.45 19.61 -8.34
CA LYS A 51 4.20 19.85 -7.11
C LYS A 51 4.44 21.35 -6.91
N ASP A 52 4.87 22.08 -7.93
CA ASP A 52 5.16 23.52 -7.85
C ASP A 52 3.88 24.36 -7.63
N SER A 53 2.73 23.88 -8.10
CA SER A 53 1.40 24.47 -7.87
C SER A 53 0.78 24.08 -6.53
N CYS A 54 1.40 23.15 -5.79
CA CYS A 54 0.87 22.59 -4.56
C CYS A 54 1.35 23.41 -3.35
N THR A 55 0.61 24.45 -2.97
CA THR A 55 0.98 25.38 -1.90
C THR A 55 0.49 24.97 -0.52
N ASN A 56 -0.52 24.10 -0.44
CA ASN A 56 -1.14 23.67 0.82
C ASN A 56 -1.90 22.36 0.64
N LEU A 57 -2.30 21.72 1.75
CA LEU A 57 -3.03 20.46 1.76
C LEU A 57 -4.35 20.53 0.96
N THR A 58 -5.05 21.66 1.01
CA THR A 58 -6.33 21.81 0.27
C THR A 58 -6.10 21.75 -1.23
N SER A 59 -5.04 22.40 -1.74
CA SER A 59 -4.67 22.32 -3.17
C SER A 59 -4.22 20.92 -3.52
N PHE A 60 -3.45 20.25 -2.66
CA PHE A 60 -3.04 18.85 -2.86
C PHE A 60 -4.26 17.94 -3.00
N LYS A 61 -5.21 17.97 -2.08
CA LYS A 61 -6.45 17.16 -2.13
C LYS A 61 -7.30 17.42 -3.39
N LYS A 62 -7.32 18.67 -3.88
CA LYS A 62 -7.96 18.98 -5.17
C LYS A 62 -7.24 18.30 -6.34
N PHE A 63 -5.89 18.30 -6.34
CA PHE A 63 -5.12 17.62 -7.38
C PHE A 63 -5.27 16.11 -7.31
N VAL A 64 -5.29 15.52 -6.10
CA VAL A 64 -5.60 14.10 -5.92
C VAL A 64 -6.93 13.74 -6.58
N LYS A 65 -7.99 14.46 -6.26
CA LYS A 65 -9.32 14.21 -6.82
C LYS A 65 -9.38 14.33 -8.34
N LYS A 66 -8.56 15.23 -8.93
CA LYS A 66 -8.60 15.52 -10.37
C LYS A 66 -7.65 14.63 -11.19
N TYR A 67 -6.51 14.28 -10.64
CA TYR A 67 -5.42 13.69 -11.42
C TYR A 67 -4.95 12.33 -10.92
N SER A 68 -5.23 11.95 -9.66
CA SER A 68 -4.77 10.67 -9.13
C SER A 68 -5.42 9.50 -9.86
N LYS A 69 -4.58 8.54 -10.24
CA LYS A 69 -4.98 7.24 -10.78
C LYS A 69 -4.99 6.14 -9.70
N ASP A 70 -4.68 6.49 -8.46
CA ASP A 70 -4.89 5.59 -7.33
C ASP A 70 -6.36 5.66 -6.88
N TYR A 71 -7.18 4.81 -7.46
CA TYR A 71 -8.62 4.75 -7.17
C TYR A 71 -8.94 4.31 -5.74
N GLN A 72 -7.99 3.66 -5.06
CA GLN A 72 -8.21 3.20 -3.68
C GLN A 72 -8.24 4.37 -2.69
N THR A 73 -7.40 5.37 -2.91
CA THR A 73 -7.26 6.50 -1.98
C THR A 73 -7.79 7.82 -2.52
N SER A 74 -8.00 7.96 -3.83
CA SER A 74 -8.43 9.21 -4.46
C SER A 74 -9.75 9.74 -3.91
N SER A 75 -10.70 8.86 -3.57
CA SER A 75 -12.00 9.23 -2.99
C SER A 75 -11.91 9.83 -1.59
N ILE A 76 -10.88 9.45 -0.83
CA ILE A 76 -10.59 9.94 0.52
C ILE A 76 -9.49 11.01 0.55
N GLY A 77 -9.19 11.60 -0.62
CA GLY A 77 -8.20 12.68 -0.76
C GLY A 77 -6.74 12.24 -0.75
N GLY A 78 -6.49 10.95 -1.07
CA GLY A 78 -5.15 10.37 -1.13
C GLY A 78 -4.57 10.01 0.23
N ASP A 79 -5.40 9.82 1.26
CA ASP A 79 -4.94 9.50 2.61
C ASP A 79 -4.43 8.07 2.67
N LEU A 80 -3.14 7.92 2.98
CA LEU A 80 -2.46 6.64 3.17
C LEU A 80 -2.39 6.23 4.64
N GLY A 81 -2.96 7.04 5.56
CA GLY A 81 -2.86 6.82 6.99
C GLY A 81 -1.44 7.04 7.53
N TRP A 82 -1.17 6.44 8.69
CA TRP A 82 0.15 6.50 9.31
C TRP A 82 1.11 5.49 8.66
N ILE A 83 2.17 6.01 8.06
CA ILE A 83 3.22 5.21 7.41
C ILE A 83 4.42 5.11 8.34
N ILE A 84 4.98 3.90 8.45
CA ILE A 84 6.32 3.67 9.00
C ILE A 84 7.27 3.58 7.81
N PRO A 85 8.19 4.56 7.59
CA PRO A 85 8.99 4.66 6.37
C PRO A 85 9.72 3.37 6.00
N ASP A 86 10.38 2.74 6.97
CA ASP A 86 11.19 1.53 6.74
C ASP A 86 10.36 0.25 6.51
N GLN A 87 9.06 0.29 6.79
CA GLN A 87 8.17 -0.87 6.67
C GLN A 87 7.12 -0.72 5.56
N TYR A 88 7.11 0.41 4.86
CA TYR A 88 6.13 0.64 3.81
C TYR A 88 6.47 -0.18 2.55
N PRO A 89 5.48 -0.81 1.89
CA PRO A 89 5.72 -1.69 0.74
C PRO A 89 6.45 -1.01 -0.42
N ILE A 90 6.19 0.29 -0.64
CA ILE A 90 6.87 1.11 -1.66
C ILE A 90 8.05 1.81 -1.00
N LYS A 91 9.25 1.26 -1.17
CA LYS A 91 10.48 1.76 -0.53
C LYS A 91 10.79 3.21 -0.86
N GLU A 92 10.47 3.63 -2.06
CA GLU A 92 10.68 4.99 -2.57
C GLU A 92 9.88 6.02 -1.75
N PHE A 93 8.72 5.65 -1.22
CA PHE A 93 7.94 6.52 -0.32
C PHE A 93 8.65 6.72 1.01
N GLY A 94 9.18 5.63 1.59
CA GLY A 94 9.96 5.71 2.84
C GLY A 94 11.18 6.61 2.69
N LEU A 95 11.92 6.47 1.59
CA LEU A 95 13.06 7.33 1.30
C LEU A 95 12.64 8.80 1.16
N ALA A 96 11.58 9.09 0.41
CA ALA A 96 11.11 10.45 0.20
C ALA A 96 10.65 11.12 1.51
N LEU A 97 9.99 10.37 2.40
CA LEU A 97 9.51 10.88 3.69
C LEU A 97 10.65 11.36 4.61
N ASN A 98 11.88 10.86 4.43
CA ASN A 98 13.04 11.29 5.21
C ASN A 98 13.55 12.68 4.82
N TYR A 99 13.19 13.19 3.62
CA TYR A 99 13.69 14.45 3.09
C TYR A 99 12.67 15.58 3.08
N ILE A 100 11.38 15.29 3.25
CA ILE A 100 10.32 16.29 3.27
C ILE A 100 9.91 16.66 4.69
N LYS A 101 9.54 17.93 4.89
CA LYS A 101 9.07 18.42 6.19
C LYS A 101 7.55 18.35 6.29
N LYS A 102 7.05 18.41 7.51
CA LYS A 102 5.61 18.56 7.75
C LYS A 102 5.07 19.79 7.01
N GLY A 103 4.00 19.59 6.26
CA GLY A 103 3.36 20.61 5.44
C GLY A 103 4.00 20.82 4.06
N GLU A 104 4.88 19.94 3.63
CA GLU A 104 5.53 20.00 2.32
C GLU A 104 5.08 18.86 1.40
N CYS A 105 5.12 19.15 0.10
CA CYS A 105 4.93 18.17 -0.97
C CYS A 105 6.29 17.65 -1.43
N SER A 106 6.39 16.33 -1.62
CA SER A 106 7.60 15.70 -2.13
C SER A 106 7.91 16.12 -3.58
N PRO A 107 9.17 16.00 -4.02
CA PRO A 107 9.47 15.88 -5.44
C PRO A 107 8.71 14.69 -6.07
N PRO A 108 8.58 14.66 -7.41
CA PRO A 108 8.05 13.47 -8.09
C PRO A 108 8.87 12.23 -7.77
N ILE A 109 8.21 11.19 -7.28
CA ILE A 109 8.79 9.91 -6.89
C ILE A 109 8.46 8.91 -7.99
N ASN A 110 9.48 8.38 -8.66
CA ASN A 110 9.31 7.34 -9.67
C ASN A 110 9.19 5.97 -9.00
N THR A 111 8.16 5.21 -9.36
CA THR A 111 7.93 3.82 -8.93
C THR A 111 7.50 2.98 -10.12
N SER A 112 7.37 1.67 -9.94
CA SER A 112 6.81 0.77 -10.96
C SER A 112 5.36 1.10 -11.37
N TYR A 113 4.66 1.90 -10.57
CA TYR A 113 3.28 2.34 -10.82
C TYR A 113 3.19 3.72 -11.48
N GLY A 114 4.32 4.41 -11.69
CA GLY A 114 4.39 5.75 -12.26
C GLY A 114 4.95 6.79 -11.27
N PHE A 115 4.64 8.06 -11.51
CA PHE A 115 5.10 9.16 -10.67
C PHE A 115 4.09 9.49 -9.56
N HIS A 116 4.60 9.59 -8.34
CA HIS A 116 3.82 9.91 -7.15
C HIS A 116 4.28 11.23 -6.53
N LEU A 117 3.34 11.94 -5.93
CA LEU A 117 3.58 13.08 -5.05
C LEU A 117 3.06 12.74 -3.66
N LEU A 118 3.84 12.97 -2.64
CA LEU A 118 3.45 12.78 -1.25
C LEU A 118 3.33 14.13 -0.55
N TRP A 119 2.28 14.28 0.26
CA TRP A 119 2.13 15.40 1.18
C TRP A 119 2.29 14.91 2.61
N LEU A 120 3.27 15.46 3.34
CA LEU A 120 3.49 15.08 4.73
C LEU A 120 2.60 15.91 5.66
N GLU A 121 1.45 15.37 6.06
CA GLU A 121 0.50 16.08 6.93
C GLU A 121 1.02 16.21 8.36
N ASN A 122 1.55 15.11 8.91
CA ASN A 122 2.01 15.10 10.30
C ASN A 122 3.11 14.07 10.53
N ILE A 123 3.88 14.27 11.60
CA ILE A 123 4.94 13.37 12.03
C ILE A 123 4.65 12.97 13.48
N LYS A 124 4.63 11.66 13.73
CA LYS A 124 4.67 11.12 15.10
C LYS A 124 6.08 10.58 15.35
N ASN A 125 6.83 11.27 16.16
CA ASN A 125 8.13 10.74 16.58
C ASN A 125 7.91 9.42 17.33
N GLY A 126 8.66 8.40 16.96
CA GLY A 126 8.72 7.17 17.73
C GLY A 126 9.17 7.49 19.16
N GLY A 127 8.39 7.09 20.12
CA GLY A 127 8.70 7.25 21.54
C GLY A 127 8.61 5.91 22.25
N ARG A 128 9.22 5.81 23.44
CA ARG A 128 8.98 4.65 24.31
C ARG A 128 7.48 4.58 24.62
N ALA A 129 6.91 3.37 24.47
CA ALA A 129 5.52 3.16 24.85
C ALA A 129 5.33 3.60 26.31
N ASN A 130 4.41 4.54 26.54
CA ASN A 130 4.01 4.94 27.87
C ASN A 130 2.66 4.32 28.22
N ILE A 131 2.40 4.14 29.51
CA ILE A 131 1.20 3.46 29.99
C ILE A 131 -0.08 4.23 29.62
N LYS A 132 -0.03 5.57 29.59
CA LYS A 132 -1.22 6.39 29.36
C LYS A 132 -1.74 6.28 27.92
N ASP A 133 -0.83 6.38 26.93
CA ASP A 133 -1.22 6.47 25.54
C ASP A 133 -1.22 5.12 24.82
N HIS A 134 -0.53 4.10 25.40
CA HIS A 134 -0.32 2.82 24.73
C HIS A 134 -0.84 1.63 25.55
N TRP A 135 -1.69 1.88 26.55
CA TRP A 135 -2.20 0.82 27.44
C TRP A 135 -2.78 -0.38 26.70
N PRO A 136 -3.67 -0.24 25.70
CA PRO A 136 -4.25 -1.40 25.00
C PRO A 136 -3.18 -2.27 24.34
N LYS A 137 -2.15 -1.64 23.76
CA LYS A 137 -1.04 -2.35 23.11
C LYS A 137 -0.14 -3.06 24.10
N ILE A 138 0.13 -2.42 25.25
CA ILE A 138 0.93 -3.01 26.33
C ILE A 138 0.19 -4.20 26.92
N GLU A 139 -1.11 -4.07 27.16
CA GLU A 139 -1.96 -5.15 27.67
C GLU A 139 -2.01 -6.33 26.71
N GLU A 140 -2.21 -6.10 25.42
CA GLU A 140 -2.17 -7.13 24.38
C GLU A 140 -0.83 -7.87 24.36
N MET A 141 0.28 -7.14 24.41
CA MET A 141 1.63 -7.72 24.43
C MET A 141 1.85 -8.56 25.71
N ALA A 142 1.43 -8.05 26.88
CA ALA A 142 1.54 -8.77 28.14
C ALA A 142 0.70 -10.04 28.14
N LEU A 143 -0.53 -9.97 27.60
CA LEU A 143 -1.42 -11.12 27.48
C LEU A 143 -0.85 -12.19 26.53
N ASN A 144 -0.31 -11.76 25.39
CA ASN A 144 0.31 -12.68 24.43
C ASN A 144 1.55 -13.36 25.02
N ASN A 145 2.38 -12.61 25.76
CA ASN A 145 3.53 -13.18 26.43
C ASN A 145 3.11 -14.20 27.52
N LYS A 146 2.07 -13.88 28.31
CA LYS A 146 1.51 -14.81 29.31
C LYS A 146 0.95 -16.09 28.65
N LYS A 147 0.23 -15.97 27.54
CA LYS A 147 -0.28 -17.11 26.75
C LYS A 147 0.86 -17.98 26.24
N MET A 148 1.90 -17.38 25.67
CA MET A 148 3.06 -18.13 25.17
C MET A 148 3.81 -18.85 26.28
N ASN A 149 4.03 -18.20 27.42
CA ASN A 149 4.70 -18.80 28.57
C ASN A 149 3.88 -19.98 29.13
N TRP A 150 2.56 -19.82 29.25
CA TRP A 150 1.67 -20.90 29.67
C TRP A 150 1.70 -22.07 28.66
N TYR A 151 1.59 -21.77 27.38
CA TYR A 151 1.64 -22.79 26.31
C TYR A 151 2.95 -23.57 26.34
N ASN A 152 4.09 -22.87 26.46
CA ASN A 152 5.39 -23.52 26.53
C ASN A 152 5.54 -24.40 27.79
N SER A 153 4.99 -23.98 28.92
CA SER A 153 4.99 -24.77 30.15
C SER A 153 4.12 -26.01 29.99
N TRP A 154 2.92 -25.85 29.44
CA TRP A 154 2.00 -26.95 29.16
C TRP A 154 2.62 -27.99 28.20
N ILE A 155 3.24 -27.52 27.11
CA ILE A 155 3.95 -28.43 26.18
C ILE A 155 5.07 -29.21 26.89
N LYS A 156 5.82 -28.56 27.78
CA LYS A 156 6.87 -29.24 28.57
C LYS A 156 6.29 -30.34 29.45
N GLU A 157 5.15 -30.13 30.07
CA GLU A 157 4.47 -31.12 30.91
C GLU A 157 3.93 -32.27 30.09
N VAL A 158 3.22 -31.97 29.01
CA VAL A 158 2.66 -32.99 28.09
C VAL A 158 3.77 -33.87 27.49
N LYS A 159 4.92 -33.29 27.14
CA LYS A 159 6.06 -34.05 26.63
C LYS A 159 6.70 -35.00 27.67
N LYS A 160 6.51 -34.76 28.96
CA LYS A 160 6.95 -35.70 30.00
C LYS A 160 6.01 -36.90 30.14
N GLU A 161 4.70 -36.69 29.88
CA GLU A 161 3.68 -37.73 30.07
C GLU A 161 3.39 -38.52 28.79
N LYS A 162 3.64 -37.96 27.63
CA LYS A 162 3.35 -38.55 26.32
C LYS A 162 4.63 -38.70 25.48
N TYR A 163 4.75 -39.87 24.84
CA TYR A 163 5.81 -40.05 23.84
C TYR A 163 5.41 -39.26 22.56
N VAL A 164 6.21 -38.27 22.20
CA VAL A 164 6.00 -37.45 21.01
C VAL A 164 7.11 -37.76 20.01
N LYS A 165 6.78 -38.40 18.89
CA LYS A 165 7.69 -38.59 17.74
C LYS A 165 7.42 -37.49 16.73
N ILE A 166 8.42 -36.66 16.44
CA ILE A 166 8.36 -35.72 15.31
C ILE A 166 9.01 -36.45 14.13
N SER A 167 8.23 -36.67 13.06
CA SER A 167 8.77 -37.12 11.78
C SER A 167 9.15 -35.89 10.97
N ASP A 168 10.35 -35.87 10.46
CA ASP A 168 10.86 -34.87 9.52
C ASP A 168 10.08 -34.91 8.21
#